data_4357b684f479e69d76ea1ca97413d9e3
#
_entry.id   4357b684f479e69d76ea1ca97413d9e3
#
_cell.length_a   1.000
_cell.length_b   1.000
_cell.length_c   1.000
_cell.angle_alpha   90.00
_cell.angle_beta   90.00
_cell.angle_gamma   90.00
#
_symmetry.space_group_name_H-M   'P 1'
#
loop_
_entity.id
_entity.type
_entity.pdbx_description
1 polymer ?
#
loop_
_entity_poly.entity_id
_entity_poly.type
_entity_poly.pdbx_seq_one_letter_code
_entity_poly.pdbx_strand_id
1 'polypeptide(L)'
;MGDLEGFMEVRIDKWLWAVRLYKTRSLATEACKKGKVLIQNVAVKPSRTVKVGEIVQVRQNPVVYSFKVIALAQNRMNAKLVPG
;
A
#
# COMPACT_ATOMS: atom_id res chain seq x y z
N MET A 1 -25.20 2.35 3.23
CA MET A 1 -24.39 2.06 2.11
C MET A 1 -22.94 2.40 2.26
N GLY A 2 -22.34 1.89 3.29
CA GLY A 2 -20.92 2.06 3.47
C GLY A 2 -20.05 1.37 2.43
N ASP A 3 -20.68 0.55 1.60
CA ASP A 3 -19.92 -0.29 0.68
C ASP A 3 -19.19 0.49 -0.40
N LEU A 4 -19.78 1.56 -0.89
CA LEU A 4 -19.10 2.38 -1.90
C LEU A 4 -17.86 3.03 -1.34
N GLU A 5 -17.91 3.49 -0.10
CA GLU A 5 -16.74 4.05 0.55
C GLU A 5 -15.68 2.98 0.78
N GLY A 6 -16.11 1.78 1.13
CA GLY A 6 -15.19 0.67 1.32
C GLY A 6 -14.44 0.29 0.06
N PHE A 7 -15.03 0.52 -1.12
CA PHE A 7 -14.35 0.28 -2.38
C PHE A 7 -13.37 1.39 -2.75
N MET A 8 -13.57 2.58 -2.22
CA MET A 8 -12.73 3.72 -2.56
C MET A 8 -11.53 3.88 -1.66
N GLU A 9 -11.54 3.22 -0.51
CA GLU A 9 -10.45 3.29 0.45
C GLU A 9 -10.19 1.91 1.04
N VAL A 10 -8.93 1.54 1.11
CA VAL A 10 -8.49 0.28 1.71
C VAL A 10 -7.31 0.60 2.60
N ARG A 11 -7.22 -0.06 3.76
CA ARG A 11 -6.05 0.09 4.64
C ARG A 11 -4.78 -0.26 3.87
N ILE A 12 -3.73 0.50 4.11
CA ILE A 12 -2.49 0.32 3.37
C ILE A 12 -1.88 -1.07 3.61
N ASP A 13 -1.99 -1.61 4.82
CA ASP A 13 -1.47 -2.94 5.10
C ASP A 13 -2.20 -4.01 4.29
N LYS A 14 -3.50 -3.87 4.14
CA LYS A 14 -4.28 -4.79 3.32
C LYS A 14 -3.96 -4.62 1.83
N TRP A 15 -3.81 -3.40 1.38
CA TRP A 15 -3.46 -3.13 -0.01
C TRP A 15 -2.09 -3.71 -0.37
N LEU A 16 -1.10 -3.53 0.51
CA LEU A 16 0.24 -4.06 0.31
C LEU A 16 0.23 -5.58 0.19
N TRP A 17 -0.60 -6.24 1.00
CA TRP A 17 -0.78 -7.69 0.88
C TRP A 17 -1.53 -8.06 -0.40
N ALA A 18 -2.58 -7.32 -0.71
CA ALA A 18 -3.43 -7.63 -1.88
C ALA A 18 -2.67 -7.53 -3.19
N VAL A 19 -1.74 -6.59 -3.31
CA VAL A 19 -0.93 -6.43 -4.52
C VAL A 19 0.36 -7.26 -4.48
N ARG A 20 0.49 -8.13 -3.47
CA ARG A 20 1.58 -9.10 -3.34
C ARG A 20 2.95 -8.47 -3.10
N LEU A 21 2.99 -7.28 -2.53
CA LEU A 21 4.25 -6.68 -2.10
C LEU A 21 4.78 -7.35 -0.83
N TYR A 22 3.88 -7.91 -0.04
CA TYR A 22 4.24 -8.68 1.16
C TYR A 22 3.47 -10.00 1.16
N LYS A 23 4.10 -11.05 1.63
CA LYS A 23 3.51 -12.39 1.65
C LYS A 23 2.31 -12.50 2.57
N THR A 24 2.35 -11.77 3.68
CA THR A 24 1.26 -11.78 4.66
C THR A 24 0.91 -10.36 5.03
N ARG A 25 -0.29 -10.20 5.55
CA ARG A 25 -0.75 -8.91 6.02
C ARG A 25 0.05 -8.46 7.25
N SER A 26 0.47 -9.42 8.07
CA SER A 26 1.29 -9.13 9.24
C SER A 26 2.63 -8.51 8.84
N LEU A 27 3.25 -9.03 7.78
CA LEU A 27 4.50 -8.46 7.28
C LEU A 27 4.29 -7.04 6.77
N ALA A 28 3.18 -6.78 6.10
CA ALA A 28 2.85 -5.44 5.64
C ALA A 28 2.66 -4.49 6.81
N THR A 29 1.96 -4.94 7.84
CA THR A 29 1.75 -4.15 9.05
C THR A 29 3.08 -3.78 9.71
N GLU A 30 3.96 -4.78 9.85
CA GLU A 30 5.28 -4.57 10.41
C GLU A 30 6.10 -3.56 9.62
N ALA A 31 6.06 -3.66 8.30
CA ALA A 31 6.79 -2.73 7.45
C ALA A 31 6.32 -1.29 7.66
N CYS A 32 5.03 -1.09 7.79
CA CYS A 32 4.48 0.23 8.08
C CYS A 32 4.96 0.73 9.45
N LYS A 33 4.93 -0.13 10.46
CA LYS A 33 5.37 0.24 11.81
C LYS A 33 6.84 0.61 11.85
N LYS A 34 7.64 0.00 10.99
CA LYS A 34 9.08 0.27 10.93
C LYS A 34 9.43 1.48 10.07
N GLY A 35 8.43 2.17 9.53
CA GLY A 35 8.67 3.34 8.70
C GLY A 35 9.17 3.02 7.31
N LYS A 36 8.96 1.79 6.84
CA LYS A 36 9.40 1.37 5.51
C LYS A 36 8.41 1.69 4.40
N VAL A 37 7.19 2.07 4.76
CA VAL A 37 6.14 2.39 3.81
C VAL A 37 5.79 3.87 3.95
N LEU A 38 5.86 4.59 2.83
CA LEU A 38 5.66 6.02 2.83
C LEU A 38 4.66 6.43 1.74
N ILE A 39 3.99 7.56 1.97
CA ILE A 39 3.21 8.23 0.94
C ILE A 39 3.64 9.69 0.98
N GLN A 40 3.99 10.23 -0.19
CA GLN A 40 4.53 11.59 -0.30
C GLN A 40 5.75 11.79 0.59
N ASN A 41 6.62 10.76 0.64
CA ASN A 41 7.86 10.76 1.43
C ASN A 41 7.63 10.83 2.94
N VAL A 42 6.42 10.54 3.40
CA VAL A 42 6.09 10.54 4.83
C VAL A 42 5.71 9.12 5.23
N ALA A 43 6.35 8.61 6.28
CA ALA A 43 6.02 7.28 6.80
C ALA A 43 4.57 7.26 7.30
N VAL A 44 3.87 6.17 7.00
CA VAL A 44 2.46 6.05 7.31
C VAL A 44 2.21 4.90 8.25
N LYS A 45 1.10 4.99 8.99
CA LYS A 45 0.67 3.91 9.90
C LYS A 45 -0.02 2.80 9.10
N PRO A 46 -0.01 1.56 9.63
CA PRO A 46 -0.68 0.44 8.95
C PRO A 46 -2.17 0.67 8.69
N SER A 47 -2.82 1.44 9.54
CA SER A 47 -4.24 1.72 9.43
C SER A 47 -4.57 2.84 8.45
N ARG A 48 -3.55 3.53 7.94
CA ARG A 48 -3.81 4.57 6.95
C ARG A 48 -4.46 3.97 5.71
N THR A 49 -5.46 4.64 5.18
CA THR A 49 -6.11 4.18 3.97
C THR A 49 -5.43 4.75 2.73
N VAL A 50 -5.52 4.01 1.63
CA VAL A 50 -5.00 4.44 0.34
C VAL A 50 -6.16 4.62 -0.63
N LYS A 51 -5.96 5.50 -1.61
CA LYS A 51 -6.94 5.79 -2.65
C LYS A 51 -6.30 5.62 -4.02
N VAL A 52 -7.14 5.36 -5.02
CA VAL A 52 -6.66 5.26 -6.39
C VAL A 52 -5.96 6.56 -6.79
N GLY A 53 -4.81 6.42 -7.41
CA GLY A 53 -4.00 7.56 -7.83
C GLY A 53 -2.88 7.93 -6.89
N GLU A 54 -2.90 7.42 -5.66
CA GLU A 54 -1.81 7.69 -4.72
C GLU A 54 -0.57 6.88 -5.07
N ILE A 55 0.60 7.43 -4.73
CA ILE A 55 1.88 6.74 -4.92
C ILE A 55 2.34 6.26 -3.55
N VAL A 56 2.53 4.96 -3.43
CA VAL A 56 3.03 4.32 -2.21
C VAL A 56 4.49 3.97 -2.43
N GLN A 57 5.34 4.40 -1.52
CA GLN A 57 6.76 4.11 -1.57
C GLN A 57 7.10 3.02 -0.55
N VAL A 58 7.91 2.06 -0.97
CA VAL A 58 8.33 0.96 -0.11
C VAL A 58 9.85 0.98 -0.06
N ARG A 59 10.41 1.14 1.13
CA ARG A 59 11.85 1.16 1.33
C ARG A 59 12.36 -0.25 1.55
N GLN A 60 13.25 -0.67 0.66
CA GLN A 60 13.97 -1.93 0.81
C GLN A 60 15.44 -1.60 0.60
N ASN A 61 16.09 -1.14 1.66
CA ASN A 61 17.44 -0.60 1.60
C ASN A 61 18.36 -1.39 0.69
N PRO A 62 19.13 -0.73 -0.17
CA PRO A 62 19.23 0.73 -0.30
C PRO A 62 18.22 1.33 -1.28
N VAL A 63 17.28 0.56 -1.77
CA VAL A 63 16.37 0.96 -2.86
C VAL A 63 15.01 1.35 -2.31
N VAL A 64 14.40 2.35 -2.90
CA VAL A 64 13.02 2.74 -2.62
C VAL A 64 12.20 2.50 -3.89
N TYR A 65 11.17 1.67 -3.77
CA TYR A 65 10.26 1.38 -4.87
C TYR A 65 9.01 2.23 -4.74
N SER A 66 8.52 2.75 -5.87
CA SER A 66 7.28 3.52 -5.90
C SER A 66 6.22 2.76 -6.68
N PHE A 67 5.04 2.63 -6.10
CA PHE A 67 3.93 1.91 -6.72
C PHE A 67 2.71 2.82 -6.75
N LYS A 68 2.08 2.93 -7.91
CA LYS A 68 0.85 3.69 -8.04
C LYS A 68 -0.35 2.81 -7.72
N VAL A 69 -1.25 3.33 -6.91
CA VAL A 69 -2.50 2.64 -6.61
C VAL A 69 -3.43 2.81 -7.81
N ILE A 70 -3.59 1.75 -8.59
CA ILE A 70 -4.42 1.79 -9.81
C ILE A 70 -5.81 1.24 -9.58
N ALA A 71 -5.98 0.42 -8.54
CA ALA A 71 -7.28 -0.11 -8.17
C ALA A 71 -7.27 -0.54 -6.72
N LEU A 72 -8.41 -0.46 -6.08
CA LEU A 72 -8.59 -0.91 -4.70
C LEU A 72 -9.46 -2.15 -4.71
N ALA A 73 -8.83 -3.32 -4.91
CA ALA A 73 -9.54 -4.58 -4.95
C ALA A 73 -9.53 -5.25 -3.59
N GLN A 74 -10.58 -5.98 -3.29
CA GLN A 74 -10.65 -6.83 -2.11
C GLN A 74 -9.83 -8.09 -2.29
N ASN A 75 -9.62 -8.49 -3.54
CA ASN A 75 -8.85 -9.69 -3.89
C ASN A 75 -7.41 -9.31 -4.20
N ARG A 76 -6.52 -10.31 -4.11
CA ARG A 76 -5.11 -10.08 -4.43
C ARG A 76 -4.94 -9.77 -5.91
N MET A 77 -4.10 -8.79 -6.20
CA MET A 77 -3.81 -8.37 -7.55
C MET A 77 -2.37 -7.83 -7.61
N ASN A 78 -1.86 -7.66 -8.82
CA ASN A 78 -0.52 -7.12 -8.99
C ASN A 78 -0.53 -5.60 -8.93
N ALA A 79 0.49 -5.04 -8.29
CA ALA A 79 0.70 -3.60 -8.33
C ALA A 79 1.53 -3.25 -9.56
N LYS A 80 1.30 -2.05 -10.08
CA LYS A 80 2.09 -1.55 -11.20
C LYS A 80 3.24 -0.72 -10.65
N LEU A 81 4.47 -1.11 -11.00
CA LEU A 81 5.66 -0.36 -10.61
C LEU A 81 5.75 0.92 -11.42
N VAL A 82 5.98 2.02 -10.74
CA VAL A 82 6.10 3.35 -11.36
C VAL A 82 7.57 3.72 -11.41
N PRO A 83 8.10 4.07 -12.59
CA PRO A 83 9.48 4.53 -12.70
C PRO A 83 9.68 5.79 -11.89
N GLY A 84 10.77 5.88 -11.27
CA GLY A 84 11.05 7.11 -10.60
C GLY A 84 11.48 7.14 -9.27
#